data_91fe85f74fb7a1fc2d373bad9cee02b6
#
_entry.id   91fe85f74fb7a1fc2d373bad9cee02b6
#
_cell.length_a   1.000
_cell.length_b   1.000
_cell.length_c   1.000
_cell.angle_alpha   90.00
_cell.angle_beta   90.00
_cell.angle_gamma   90.00
#
_symmetry.space_group_name_H-M   'P 1'
#
loop_
_entity.id
_entity.type
_entity.pdbx_description
1 polymer ?
#
loop_
_entity_poly.entity_id
_entity_poly.type
_entity_poly.pdbx_seq_one_letter_code
_entity_poly.pdbx_strand_id
1 'polypeptide(L)'
;MNERIDISQVNKKRLVMLGTLLLAAIIFGWYTAQNGFSYKDVIIGLSLLIGSFVAFGGEPGIRFGFVLWVFTLALGYRTIELGTYFRIHPSELLLCFLLIAVLAQRNFTASTRISLPWWLWLFIPFWALAWWPLITGDAPWERMLSEFRNFVLMIPLLIVASVVLTRAKMWTHLVTAFFLVGTWIALMGVIEYWFPDVTKMFPSFIKDAKPETTADGFVRAQFSFWGSQTATFICALAVPLATVLARWFRSFWQRMAVVMAVALQMLAIYIGGYRSIWLLMLIITLVALIFGMKKYGLVLAALCLLVAVAGYQYVPNSHARIMSGMAAFQGAPTDHSALDRKERALDAIDRVIASPLGEGWSSAGWVHSDFLQIAVNLGIIAALIFAFGYLHTLYSLARRALLLRSHQATDYDYLGFALFLEFIAVGGLLATQGVEVLPQLALPVWFTWTLVEMWLKQTPGRLISKYEPINSAAYAERLIAAPIPSRLASRY
;
A
#
# COMPACT_ATOMS: atom_id res chain seq x y z
N MET A 1 32.10 25.75 -14.04
CA MET A 1 31.58 25.07 -15.23
C MET A 1 30.16 25.62 -15.45
N ASN A 2 30.04 26.63 -16.34
CA ASN A 2 28.76 27.29 -16.64
C ASN A 2 28.00 26.44 -17.65
N GLU A 3 27.05 25.62 -17.20
CA GLU A 3 26.06 25.03 -18.12
C GLU A 3 25.21 26.17 -18.70
N ARG A 4 25.48 26.57 -19.92
CA ARG A 4 24.54 27.41 -20.68
C ARG A 4 23.25 26.64 -20.86
N ILE A 5 22.21 27.05 -20.11
CA ILE A 5 20.84 26.52 -20.32
C ILE A 5 20.44 26.90 -21.74
N ASP A 6 20.29 25.89 -22.58
CA ASP A 6 19.85 26.09 -23.97
C ASP A 6 18.37 26.47 -23.98
N ILE A 7 18.15 27.79 -24.11
CA ILE A 7 16.81 28.42 -24.11
C ILE A 7 15.92 27.83 -25.21
N SER A 8 16.50 27.36 -26.30
CA SER A 8 15.76 26.74 -27.42
C SER A 8 15.09 25.43 -27.02
N GLN A 9 15.73 24.63 -26.18
CA GLN A 9 15.19 23.37 -25.66
C GLN A 9 14.08 23.61 -24.60
N VAL A 10 14.20 24.65 -23.78
CA VAL A 10 13.17 25.04 -22.80
C VAL A 10 11.91 25.50 -23.54
N ASN A 11 12.05 26.25 -24.62
CA ASN A 11 10.91 26.72 -25.41
C ASN A 11 10.22 25.57 -26.17
N LYS A 12 10.97 24.62 -26.76
CA LYS A 12 10.37 23.43 -27.39
C LYS A 12 9.57 22.59 -26.41
N LYS A 13 10.09 22.33 -25.19
CA LYS A 13 9.37 21.59 -24.16
C LYS A 13 8.08 22.30 -23.71
N ARG A 14 8.12 23.64 -23.56
CA ARG A 14 6.92 24.43 -23.21
C ARG A 14 5.88 24.40 -24.34
N LEU A 15 6.32 24.44 -25.58
CA LEU A 15 5.42 24.40 -26.74
C LEU A 15 4.72 23.03 -26.86
N VAL A 16 5.46 21.94 -26.66
CA VAL A 16 4.91 20.58 -26.64
C VAL A 16 3.91 20.44 -25.48
N MET A 17 4.25 20.94 -24.28
CA MET A 17 3.36 20.92 -23.14
C MET A 17 2.03 21.65 -23.40
N LEU A 18 2.12 22.87 -23.95
CA LEU A 18 0.94 23.66 -24.34
C LEU A 18 0.11 22.93 -25.42
N GLY A 19 0.75 22.37 -26.42
CA GLY A 19 0.07 21.59 -27.47
C GLY A 19 -0.68 20.37 -26.91
N THR A 20 -0.05 19.63 -26.00
CA THR A 20 -0.67 18.44 -25.37
C THR A 20 -1.82 18.82 -24.45
N LEU A 21 -1.68 19.92 -23.66
CA LEU A 21 -2.77 20.44 -22.81
C LEU A 21 -3.95 20.91 -23.67
N LEU A 22 -3.67 21.57 -24.79
CA LEU A 22 -4.70 22.04 -25.73
C LEU A 22 -5.43 20.85 -26.37
N LEU A 23 -4.68 19.84 -26.81
CA LEU A 23 -5.24 18.60 -27.39
C LEU A 23 -6.09 17.85 -26.36
N ALA A 24 -5.59 17.70 -25.13
CA ALA A 24 -6.36 17.09 -24.04
C ALA A 24 -7.63 17.85 -23.72
N ALA A 25 -7.58 19.20 -23.69
CA ALA A 25 -8.73 20.04 -23.48
C ALA A 25 -9.76 19.95 -24.63
N ILE A 26 -9.31 19.87 -25.89
CA ILE A 26 -10.17 19.68 -27.06
C ILE A 26 -10.87 18.32 -27.02
N ILE A 27 -10.12 17.24 -26.76
CA ILE A 27 -10.68 15.87 -26.65
C ILE A 27 -11.70 15.82 -25.52
N PHE A 28 -11.36 16.39 -24.36
CA PHE A 28 -12.24 16.45 -23.20
C PHE A 28 -13.51 17.28 -23.49
N GLY A 29 -13.36 18.45 -24.09
CA GLY A 29 -14.47 19.32 -24.47
C GLY A 29 -15.40 18.67 -25.50
N TRP A 30 -14.85 17.96 -26.49
CA TRP A 30 -15.60 17.21 -27.48
C TRP A 30 -16.38 16.02 -26.84
N TYR A 31 -15.73 15.26 -25.96
CA TYR A 31 -16.36 14.15 -25.24
C TYR A 31 -17.52 14.63 -24.34
N THR A 32 -17.31 15.71 -23.57
CA THR A 32 -18.35 16.27 -22.69
C THR A 32 -19.51 16.90 -23.48
N ALA A 33 -19.24 17.48 -24.65
CA ALA A 33 -20.27 18.02 -25.53
C ALA A 33 -21.20 16.92 -26.10
N GLN A 34 -20.67 15.74 -26.34
CA GLN A 34 -21.47 14.61 -26.86
C GLN A 34 -22.23 13.85 -25.76
N ASN A 35 -21.67 13.68 -24.57
CA ASN A 35 -22.20 12.78 -23.53
C ASN A 35 -22.87 13.52 -22.36
N GLY A 36 -22.88 14.84 -22.37
CA GLY A 36 -23.27 15.65 -21.21
C GLY A 36 -22.18 15.67 -20.14
N PHE A 37 -22.23 16.61 -19.22
CA PHE A 37 -21.22 16.80 -18.19
C PHE A 37 -21.53 15.93 -16.97
N SER A 38 -20.68 14.95 -16.69
CA SER A 38 -20.79 14.07 -15.51
C SER A 38 -19.59 14.23 -14.56
N TYR A 39 -19.71 13.77 -13.32
CA TYR A 39 -18.59 13.76 -12.38
C TYR A 39 -17.40 12.90 -12.89
N LYS A 40 -17.68 11.89 -13.73
CA LYS A 40 -16.64 11.04 -14.36
C LYS A 40 -15.75 11.88 -15.26
N ASP A 41 -16.36 12.84 -15.98
CA ASP A 41 -15.66 13.73 -16.89
C ASP A 41 -14.74 14.68 -16.13
N VAL A 42 -15.16 15.16 -14.96
CA VAL A 42 -14.32 15.97 -14.07
C VAL A 42 -13.09 15.17 -13.63
N ILE A 43 -13.28 13.91 -13.23
CA ILE A 43 -12.16 13.04 -12.80
C ILE A 43 -11.21 12.78 -13.97
N ILE A 44 -11.73 12.48 -15.16
CA ILE A 44 -10.93 12.27 -16.36
C ILE A 44 -10.16 13.54 -16.72
N GLY A 45 -10.84 14.68 -16.78
CA GLY A 45 -10.23 15.97 -17.10
C GLY A 45 -9.13 16.38 -16.11
N LEU A 46 -9.38 16.24 -14.82
CA LEU A 46 -8.38 16.48 -13.78
C LEU A 46 -7.21 15.51 -13.88
N SER A 47 -7.48 14.23 -14.15
CA SER A 47 -6.43 13.20 -14.32
C SER A 47 -5.55 13.51 -15.53
N LEU A 48 -6.15 13.94 -16.65
CA LEU A 48 -5.41 14.34 -17.85
C LEU A 48 -4.59 15.61 -17.61
N LEU A 49 -5.15 16.62 -16.94
CA LEU A 49 -4.46 17.86 -16.59
C LEU A 49 -3.25 17.58 -15.69
N ILE A 50 -3.46 16.84 -14.63
CA ILE A 50 -2.42 16.44 -13.68
C ILE A 50 -1.39 15.56 -14.38
N GLY A 51 -1.83 14.56 -15.16
CA GLY A 51 -0.95 13.68 -15.92
C GLY A 51 -0.06 14.46 -16.90
N SER A 52 -0.63 15.44 -17.57
CA SER A 52 0.12 16.34 -18.46
C SER A 52 1.15 17.18 -17.68
N PHE A 53 0.77 17.76 -16.55
CA PHE A 53 1.70 18.48 -15.67
C PHE A 53 2.84 17.58 -15.19
N VAL A 54 2.53 16.36 -14.79
CA VAL A 54 3.53 15.36 -14.35
C VAL A 54 4.46 14.98 -15.51
N ALA A 55 3.92 14.72 -16.69
CA ALA A 55 4.68 14.29 -17.84
C ALA A 55 5.67 15.38 -18.33
N PHE A 56 5.24 16.65 -18.31
CA PHE A 56 6.02 17.76 -18.86
C PHE A 56 6.73 18.62 -17.81
N GLY A 57 6.37 18.48 -16.51
CA GLY A 57 6.96 19.26 -15.42
C GLY A 57 8.39 18.86 -15.01
N GLY A 58 8.99 17.90 -15.72
CA GLY A 58 10.33 17.42 -15.42
C GLY A 58 10.43 16.71 -14.07
N GLU A 59 11.63 16.70 -13.47
CA GLU A 59 11.87 16.08 -12.16
C GLU A 59 10.94 16.61 -11.04
N PRO A 60 10.70 17.92 -10.90
CA PRO A 60 9.71 18.42 -9.93
C PRO A 60 8.30 17.90 -10.18
N GLY A 61 7.88 17.82 -11.46
CA GLY A 61 6.56 17.30 -11.84
C GLY A 61 6.39 15.83 -11.44
N ILE A 62 7.39 14.99 -11.69
CA ILE A 62 7.36 13.57 -11.31
C ILE A 62 7.28 13.43 -9.79
N ARG A 63 8.06 14.21 -9.03
CA ARG A 63 8.03 14.16 -7.56
C ARG A 63 6.69 14.60 -6.99
N PHE A 64 6.17 15.71 -7.46
CA PHE A 64 4.85 16.19 -7.08
C PHE A 64 3.78 15.17 -7.46
N GLY A 65 3.82 14.66 -8.69
CA GLY A 65 2.88 13.66 -9.18
C GLY A 65 2.91 12.37 -8.36
N PHE A 66 4.06 11.94 -7.86
CA PHE A 66 4.14 10.74 -7.03
C PHE A 66 3.56 10.94 -5.63
N VAL A 67 3.75 12.12 -5.02
CA VAL A 67 3.07 12.48 -3.77
C VAL A 67 1.55 12.56 -3.99
N LEU A 68 1.12 13.19 -5.08
CA LEU A 68 -0.29 13.28 -5.44
C LEU A 68 -0.89 11.89 -5.72
N TRP A 69 -0.12 10.99 -6.33
CA TRP A 69 -0.52 9.60 -6.54
C TRP A 69 -0.90 8.91 -5.23
N VAL A 70 -0.13 9.12 -4.16
CA VAL A 70 -0.47 8.58 -2.82
C VAL A 70 -1.83 9.09 -2.37
N PHE A 71 -2.14 10.38 -2.57
CA PHE A 71 -3.46 10.92 -2.23
C PHE A 71 -4.60 10.34 -3.08
N THR A 72 -4.32 9.86 -4.30
CA THR A 72 -5.36 9.19 -5.11
C THR A 72 -5.81 7.85 -4.51
N LEU A 73 -5.02 7.23 -3.63
CA LEU A 73 -5.44 6.05 -2.88
C LEU A 73 -6.64 6.35 -1.97
N ALA A 74 -6.84 7.62 -1.59
CA ALA A 74 -7.99 8.07 -0.83
C ALA A 74 -9.31 8.12 -1.66
N LEU A 75 -9.27 7.90 -2.97
CA LEU A 75 -10.47 7.95 -3.82
C LEU A 75 -11.33 6.66 -3.78
N GLY A 76 -10.85 5.62 -3.13
CA GLY A 76 -11.61 4.40 -2.84
C GLY A 76 -12.05 3.64 -4.09
N TYR A 77 -13.31 3.19 -4.12
CA TYR A 77 -13.91 2.44 -5.25
C TYR A 77 -14.24 3.30 -6.48
N ARG A 78 -13.77 4.54 -6.55
CA ARG A 78 -14.01 5.39 -7.71
C ARG A 78 -13.20 4.90 -8.88
N THR A 79 -13.82 4.09 -9.70
CA THR A 79 -13.22 3.51 -10.91
C THR A 79 -13.91 4.05 -12.16
N ILE A 80 -13.15 4.14 -13.22
CA ILE A 80 -13.64 4.39 -14.57
C ILE A 80 -13.96 3.03 -15.16
N GLU A 81 -15.25 2.77 -15.41
CA GLU A 81 -15.70 1.52 -16.01
C GLU A 81 -15.51 1.58 -17.52
N LEU A 82 -14.68 0.69 -18.06
CA LEU A 82 -14.41 0.53 -19.50
C LEU A 82 -15.06 -0.73 -20.08
N GLY A 83 -15.99 -1.32 -19.37
CA GLY A 83 -16.71 -2.54 -19.74
C GLY A 83 -17.27 -3.24 -18.50
N THR A 84 -17.80 -4.44 -18.68
CA THR A 84 -18.46 -5.17 -17.58
C THR A 84 -17.48 -5.57 -16.47
N TYR A 85 -16.25 -5.91 -16.82
CA TYR A 85 -15.24 -6.42 -15.88
C TYR A 85 -14.00 -5.53 -15.77
N PHE A 86 -13.79 -4.60 -16.68
CA PHE A 86 -12.58 -3.78 -16.72
C PHE A 86 -12.83 -2.41 -16.11
N ARG A 87 -12.21 -2.16 -14.96
CA ARG A 87 -12.30 -0.91 -14.20
C ARG A 87 -10.92 -0.37 -13.96
N ILE A 88 -10.67 0.90 -14.29
CA ILE A 88 -9.41 1.58 -14.03
C ILE A 88 -9.58 2.50 -12.81
N HIS A 89 -8.71 2.36 -11.83
CA HIS A 89 -8.64 3.29 -10.71
C HIS A 89 -7.84 4.55 -11.09
N PRO A 90 -8.22 5.75 -10.62
CA PRO A 90 -7.48 6.99 -10.92
C PRO A 90 -5.98 6.92 -10.57
N SER A 91 -5.61 6.19 -9.51
CA SER A 91 -4.20 5.96 -9.17
C SER A 91 -3.44 5.15 -10.22
N GLU A 92 -4.07 4.20 -10.88
CA GLU A 92 -3.45 3.43 -11.97
C GLU A 92 -3.15 4.32 -13.16
N LEU A 93 -4.13 5.18 -13.52
CA LEU A 93 -3.96 6.12 -14.62
C LEU A 93 -2.81 7.10 -14.34
N LEU A 94 -2.78 7.68 -13.13
CA LEU A 94 -1.70 8.59 -12.75
C LEU A 94 -0.34 7.87 -12.68
N LEU A 95 -0.31 6.61 -12.26
CA LEU A 95 0.91 5.80 -12.26
C LEU A 95 1.44 5.55 -13.68
N CYS A 96 0.55 5.32 -14.65
CA CYS A 96 0.93 5.22 -16.06
C CYS A 96 1.57 6.53 -16.57
N PHE A 97 1.00 7.69 -16.25
CA PHE A 97 1.60 8.99 -16.62
C PHE A 97 2.96 9.20 -15.95
N LEU A 98 3.10 8.82 -14.68
CA LEU A 98 4.37 8.89 -13.97
C LEU A 98 5.43 7.98 -14.62
N LEU A 99 5.06 6.76 -14.99
CA LEU A 99 5.95 5.83 -15.68
C LEU A 99 6.41 6.41 -17.03
N ILE A 100 5.47 6.90 -17.84
CA ILE A 100 5.78 7.53 -19.12
C ILE A 100 6.73 8.73 -18.93
N ALA A 101 6.45 9.58 -17.93
CA ALA A 101 7.27 10.74 -17.61
C ALA A 101 8.70 10.33 -17.21
N VAL A 102 8.85 9.29 -16.40
CA VAL A 102 10.17 8.75 -16.01
C VAL A 102 10.91 8.19 -17.21
N LEU A 103 10.25 7.41 -18.06
CA LEU A 103 10.88 6.80 -19.25
C LEU A 103 11.23 7.83 -20.31
N ALA A 104 10.44 8.89 -20.46
CA ALA A 104 10.70 9.99 -21.41
C ALA A 104 11.87 10.88 -20.99
N GLN A 105 12.22 10.92 -19.72
CA GLN A 105 13.33 11.72 -19.20
C GLN A 105 14.63 10.93 -19.22
N ARG A 106 15.29 10.85 -20.39
CA ARG A 106 16.56 10.11 -20.60
C ARG A 106 17.65 10.38 -19.57
N ASN A 107 17.70 11.58 -18.99
CA ASN A 107 18.71 11.96 -17.99
C ASN A 107 18.46 11.30 -16.62
N PHE A 108 17.24 10.85 -16.33
CA PHE A 108 16.93 10.12 -15.11
C PHE A 108 17.43 8.67 -15.17
N THR A 109 17.31 8.03 -16.32
CA THR A 109 17.66 6.61 -16.47
C THR A 109 19.16 6.35 -16.49
N ALA A 110 19.98 7.35 -16.84
CA ALA A 110 21.43 7.20 -16.89
C ALA A 110 22.10 7.16 -15.51
N SER A 111 21.51 7.80 -14.48
CA SER A 111 22.10 7.89 -13.15
C SER A 111 21.48 6.93 -12.13
N THR A 112 20.30 6.38 -12.41
CA THR A 112 19.57 5.48 -11.50
C THR A 112 19.53 4.07 -12.09
N ARG A 113 20.28 3.14 -11.50
CA ARG A 113 20.14 1.73 -11.84
C ARG A 113 18.78 1.26 -11.30
N ILE A 114 17.80 1.10 -12.19
CA ILE A 114 16.53 0.46 -11.87
C ILE A 114 16.85 -1.01 -11.60
N SER A 115 16.76 -1.42 -10.36
CA SER A 115 16.99 -2.81 -9.98
C SER A 115 15.71 -3.36 -9.37
N LEU A 116 15.07 -4.24 -10.10
CA LEU A 116 13.94 -5.02 -9.57
C LEU A 116 14.45 -6.02 -8.52
N PRO A 117 13.63 -6.40 -7.53
CA PRO A 117 13.94 -7.49 -6.62
C PRO A 117 14.21 -8.79 -7.41
N TRP A 118 15.18 -9.59 -6.95
CA TRP A 118 15.57 -10.82 -7.65
C TRP A 118 14.42 -11.82 -7.78
N TRP A 119 13.58 -11.95 -6.75
CA TRP A 119 12.42 -12.85 -6.74
C TRP A 119 11.38 -12.48 -7.81
N LEU A 120 11.26 -11.19 -8.13
CA LEU A 120 10.34 -10.73 -9.17
C LEU A 120 10.76 -11.23 -10.55
N TRP A 121 12.07 -11.28 -10.85
CA TRP A 121 12.56 -11.87 -12.10
C TRP A 121 12.22 -13.34 -12.23
N LEU A 122 12.28 -14.09 -11.13
CA LEU A 122 11.89 -15.51 -11.11
C LEU A 122 10.37 -15.67 -11.23
N PHE A 123 9.59 -14.67 -10.87
CA PHE A 123 8.14 -14.72 -10.89
C PHE A 123 7.54 -14.42 -12.28
N ILE A 124 8.19 -13.58 -13.10
CA ILE A 124 7.72 -13.17 -14.44
C ILE A 124 7.38 -14.34 -15.38
N PRO A 125 8.17 -15.44 -15.48
CA PRO A 125 7.81 -16.56 -16.33
C PRO A 125 6.46 -17.18 -15.99
N PHE A 126 6.10 -17.25 -14.71
CA PHE A 126 4.82 -17.80 -14.27
C PHE A 126 3.66 -16.87 -14.64
N TRP A 127 3.88 -15.56 -14.67
CA TRP A 127 2.89 -14.62 -15.20
C TRP A 127 2.54 -14.91 -16.66
N ALA A 128 3.55 -15.23 -17.47
CA ALA A 128 3.33 -15.56 -18.87
C ALA A 128 2.60 -16.88 -19.03
N LEU A 129 2.99 -17.91 -18.27
CA LEU A 129 2.34 -19.22 -18.31
C LEU A 129 0.88 -19.17 -17.90
N ALA A 130 0.51 -18.32 -16.94
CA ALA A 130 -0.84 -18.20 -16.43
C ALA A 130 -1.87 -17.63 -17.44
N TRP A 131 -1.44 -17.20 -18.64
CA TRP A 131 -2.31 -16.82 -19.75
C TRP A 131 -2.80 -18.01 -20.57
N TRP A 132 -2.39 -19.23 -20.24
CA TRP A 132 -2.81 -20.46 -20.93
C TRP A 132 -4.34 -20.58 -21.10
N PRO A 133 -5.21 -20.27 -20.11
CA PRO A 133 -6.66 -20.36 -20.29
C PRO A 133 -7.24 -19.45 -21.37
N LEU A 134 -6.51 -18.39 -21.76
CA LEU A 134 -6.90 -17.56 -22.90
C LEU A 134 -6.81 -18.33 -24.23
N ILE A 135 -5.84 -19.24 -24.35
CA ILE A 135 -5.63 -20.06 -25.56
C ILE A 135 -6.67 -21.16 -25.63
N THR A 136 -7.07 -21.73 -24.49
CA THR A 136 -8.11 -22.78 -24.39
C THR A 136 -9.54 -22.22 -24.39
N GLY A 137 -9.71 -20.91 -24.18
CA GLY A 137 -11.02 -20.26 -24.15
C GLY A 137 -11.79 -20.47 -22.83
N ASP A 138 -11.12 -20.95 -21.78
CA ASP A 138 -11.76 -21.34 -20.52
C ASP A 138 -12.09 -20.16 -19.58
N ALA A 139 -11.56 -18.96 -19.85
CA ALA A 139 -11.81 -17.79 -19.00
C ALA A 139 -11.97 -16.50 -19.82
N PRO A 140 -12.81 -15.54 -19.35
CA PRO A 140 -12.96 -14.25 -20.00
C PRO A 140 -11.68 -13.41 -19.81
N TRP A 141 -11.12 -12.97 -20.93
CA TRP A 141 -9.85 -12.23 -20.98
C TRP A 141 -9.82 -10.97 -20.11
N GLU A 142 -10.97 -10.28 -19.95
CA GLU A 142 -11.05 -9.07 -19.14
C GLU A 142 -10.81 -9.36 -17.65
N ARG A 143 -11.28 -10.50 -17.16
CA ARG A 143 -11.09 -10.92 -15.77
C ARG A 143 -9.64 -11.32 -15.54
N MET A 144 -9.06 -12.09 -16.46
CA MET A 144 -7.65 -12.46 -16.42
C MET A 144 -6.74 -11.21 -16.43
N LEU A 145 -7.04 -10.24 -17.32
CA LEU A 145 -6.32 -8.99 -17.39
C LEU A 145 -6.44 -8.16 -16.08
N SER A 146 -7.61 -8.17 -15.45
CA SER A 146 -7.82 -7.47 -14.19
C SER A 146 -6.93 -7.99 -13.07
N GLU A 147 -6.83 -9.31 -12.91
CA GLU A 147 -5.95 -9.92 -11.88
C GLU A 147 -4.47 -9.74 -12.22
N PHE A 148 -4.07 -10.06 -13.44
CA PHE A 148 -2.70 -9.83 -13.90
C PHE A 148 -2.23 -8.40 -13.66
N ARG A 149 -3.08 -7.41 -13.99
CA ARG A 149 -2.81 -6.00 -13.78
C ARG A 149 -2.47 -5.68 -12.33
N ASN A 150 -3.23 -6.23 -11.39
CA ASN A 150 -3.01 -5.96 -9.96
C ASN A 150 -1.61 -6.37 -9.51
N PHE A 151 -1.06 -7.44 -10.05
CA PHE A 151 0.33 -7.84 -9.79
C PHE A 151 1.36 -6.97 -10.49
N VAL A 152 1.13 -6.68 -11.77
CA VAL A 152 2.07 -5.92 -12.59
C VAL A 152 2.26 -4.50 -12.10
N LEU A 153 1.29 -3.91 -11.40
CA LEU A 153 1.38 -2.54 -10.84
C LEU A 153 2.56 -2.32 -9.89
N MET A 154 3.11 -3.37 -9.30
CA MET A 154 4.35 -3.27 -8.52
C MET A 154 5.54 -2.81 -9.36
N ILE A 155 5.65 -3.20 -10.63
CA ILE A 155 6.79 -2.84 -11.49
C ILE A 155 6.86 -1.34 -11.74
N PRO A 156 5.81 -0.66 -12.26
CA PRO A 156 5.83 0.79 -12.45
C PRO A 156 6.04 1.54 -11.13
N LEU A 157 5.50 1.05 -10.00
CA LEU A 157 5.77 1.65 -8.70
C LEU A 157 7.25 1.60 -8.33
N LEU A 158 7.91 0.45 -8.49
CA LEU A 158 9.34 0.30 -8.25
C LEU A 158 10.18 1.21 -9.16
N ILE A 159 9.82 1.31 -10.44
CA ILE A 159 10.51 2.17 -11.40
C ILE A 159 10.39 3.65 -10.99
N VAL A 160 9.18 4.14 -10.73
CA VAL A 160 8.95 5.53 -10.34
C VAL A 160 9.61 5.84 -9.00
N ALA A 161 9.45 4.97 -8.00
CA ALA A 161 10.02 5.13 -6.68
C ALA A 161 11.57 5.15 -6.72
N SER A 162 12.21 4.34 -7.56
CA SER A 162 13.67 4.32 -7.70
C SER A 162 14.25 5.66 -8.12
N VAL A 163 13.48 6.44 -8.87
CA VAL A 163 13.85 7.79 -9.33
C VAL A 163 13.52 8.83 -8.26
N VAL A 164 12.33 8.75 -7.66
CA VAL A 164 11.81 9.77 -6.75
C VAL A 164 12.47 9.71 -5.37
N LEU A 165 12.69 8.51 -4.84
CA LEU A 165 13.18 8.29 -3.47
C LEU A 165 14.70 8.50 -3.30
N THR A 166 15.38 8.98 -4.32
CA THR A 166 16.80 9.35 -4.23
C THR A 166 17.08 10.52 -3.26
N ARG A 167 16.04 11.29 -2.88
CA ARG A 167 16.15 12.43 -1.97
C ARG A 167 15.45 12.15 -0.65
N ALA A 168 16.15 12.40 0.46
CA ALA A 168 15.62 12.22 1.83
C ALA A 168 14.27 12.95 2.08
N LYS A 169 14.11 14.16 1.51
CA LYS A 169 12.87 14.96 1.63
C LYS A 169 11.64 14.24 1.08
N MET A 170 11.82 13.41 0.05
CA MET A 170 10.72 12.66 -0.57
C MET A 170 10.17 11.58 0.34
N TRP A 171 11.03 10.95 1.14
CA TRP A 171 10.58 10.00 2.17
C TRP A 171 9.60 10.65 3.14
N THR A 172 9.96 11.83 3.66
CA THR A 172 9.08 12.57 4.57
C THR A 172 7.74 12.88 3.90
N HIS A 173 7.75 13.37 2.66
CA HIS A 173 6.51 13.71 1.95
C HIS A 173 5.63 12.48 1.70
N LEU A 174 6.20 11.35 1.24
CA LEU A 174 5.42 10.16 0.93
C LEU A 174 4.87 9.47 2.17
N VAL A 175 5.69 9.33 3.22
CA VAL A 175 5.27 8.77 4.51
C VAL A 175 4.16 9.64 5.13
N THR A 176 4.33 10.96 5.12
CA THR A 176 3.29 11.89 5.62
C THR A 176 2.03 11.81 4.78
N ALA A 177 2.14 11.78 3.45
CA ALA A 177 0.99 11.68 2.55
C ALA A 177 0.21 10.38 2.80
N PHE A 178 0.89 9.24 2.90
CA PHE A 178 0.21 7.96 3.14
C PHE A 178 -0.45 7.89 4.52
N PHE A 179 0.22 8.42 5.56
CA PHE A 179 -0.37 8.56 6.89
C PHE A 179 -1.62 9.44 6.89
N LEU A 180 -1.60 10.57 6.15
CA LEU A 180 -2.77 11.45 6.00
C LEU A 180 -3.90 10.78 5.22
N VAL A 181 -3.60 9.96 4.22
CA VAL A 181 -4.60 9.14 3.53
C VAL A 181 -5.30 8.19 4.50
N GLY A 182 -4.55 7.44 5.31
CA GLY A 182 -5.14 6.58 6.35
C GLY A 182 -5.99 7.37 7.36
N THR A 183 -5.52 8.55 7.77
CA THR A 183 -6.25 9.43 8.69
C THR A 183 -7.55 9.95 8.07
N TRP A 184 -7.53 10.36 6.80
CA TRP A 184 -8.71 10.81 6.06
C TRP A 184 -9.75 9.69 5.93
N ILE A 185 -9.33 8.50 5.56
CA ILE A 185 -10.18 7.32 5.46
C ILE A 185 -10.82 7.01 6.81
N ALA A 186 -10.02 7.05 7.89
CA ALA A 186 -10.51 6.83 9.24
C ALA A 186 -11.55 7.88 9.66
N LEU A 187 -11.28 9.15 9.38
CA LEU A 187 -12.21 10.25 9.70
C LEU A 187 -13.56 10.07 8.98
N MET A 188 -13.51 9.79 7.69
CA MET A 188 -14.73 9.57 6.91
C MET A 188 -15.52 8.36 7.39
N GLY A 189 -14.85 7.25 7.73
CA GLY A 189 -15.51 6.07 8.28
C GLY A 189 -16.14 6.29 9.65
N VAL A 190 -15.49 7.07 10.51
CA VAL A 190 -16.02 7.44 11.82
C VAL A 190 -17.23 8.37 11.68
N ILE A 191 -17.16 9.37 10.79
CA ILE A 191 -18.29 10.25 10.49
C ILE A 191 -19.47 9.44 9.94
N GLU A 192 -19.23 8.56 8.98
CA GLU A 192 -20.27 7.70 8.41
C GLU A 192 -20.95 6.84 9.46
N TYR A 193 -20.17 6.30 10.40
CA TYR A 193 -20.69 5.39 11.42
C TYR A 193 -21.61 6.07 12.43
N TRP A 194 -21.21 7.23 12.96
CA TRP A 194 -21.97 7.95 13.99
C TRP A 194 -22.89 9.05 13.47
N PHE A 195 -22.61 9.57 12.29
CA PHE A 195 -23.32 10.68 11.67
C PHE A 195 -23.72 10.36 10.22
N PRO A 196 -24.51 9.30 9.98
CA PRO A 196 -24.82 8.84 8.62
C PRO A 196 -25.55 9.91 7.79
N ASP A 197 -26.24 10.85 8.42
CA ASP A 197 -26.94 11.95 7.72
C ASP A 197 -25.96 12.98 7.12
N VAL A 198 -24.77 13.15 7.70
CA VAL A 198 -23.73 14.02 7.12
C VAL A 198 -23.23 13.46 5.79
N THR A 199 -23.20 12.13 5.67
CA THR A 199 -22.76 11.49 4.42
C THR A 199 -23.78 11.66 3.30
N LYS A 200 -25.05 11.84 3.60
CA LYS A 200 -26.11 12.17 2.63
C LYS A 200 -25.94 13.53 1.98
N MET A 201 -25.15 14.44 2.60
CA MET A 201 -24.77 15.72 1.98
C MET A 201 -23.83 15.57 0.78
N PHE A 202 -23.27 14.38 0.58
CA PHE A 202 -22.42 14.03 -0.57
C PHE A 202 -23.13 13.04 -1.51
N PRO A 203 -24.34 13.33 -2.02
CA PRO A 203 -25.25 12.34 -2.62
C PRO A 203 -24.70 11.64 -3.87
N SER A 204 -23.80 12.26 -4.59
CA SER A 204 -23.23 11.68 -5.81
C SER A 204 -22.06 10.73 -5.57
N PHE A 205 -21.55 10.65 -4.34
CA PHE A 205 -20.32 9.93 -4.01
C PHE A 205 -20.56 8.64 -3.22
N ILE A 206 -21.74 8.43 -2.68
CA ILE A 206 -22.01 7.34 -1.72
C ILE A 206 -23.22 6.56 -2.20
N LYS A 207 -23.05 5.27 -2.49
CA LYS A 207 -24.19 4.32 -2.46
C LYS A 207 -24.68 4.29 -1.03
N ASP A 208 -26.01 4.21 -0.82
CA ASP A 208 -26.66 4.20 0.48
C ASP A 208 -25.82 3.52 1.57
N ALA A 209 -25.09 4.35 2.33
CA ALA A 209 -24.20 3.91 3.38
C ALA A 209 -25.05 3.52 4.58
N LYS A 210 -25.49 2.28 4.61
CA LYS A 210 -26.10 1.72 5.82
C LYS A 210 -25.06 0.87 6.52
N PRO A 211 -24.85 1.07 7.84
CA PRO A 211 -24.03 0.16 8.62
C PRO A 211 -24.46 -1.29 8.35
N GLU A 212 -23.50 -2.15 8.09
CA GLU A 212 -23.78 -3.55 7.79
C GLU A 212 -23.82 -4.33 9.10
N THR A 213 -24.90 -5.09 9.32
CA THR A 213 -24.97 -6.00 10.45
C THR A 213 -24.42 -7.36 10.05
N THR A 214 -23.37 -7.81 10.73
CA THR A 214 -22.78 -9.13 10.53
C THR A 214 -23.65 -10.24 11.12
N ALA A 215 -23.40 -11.50 10.79
CA ALA A 215 -24.18 -12.64 11.26
C ALA A 215 -24.21 -12.77 12.81
N ASP A 216 -23.19 -12.29 13.51
CA ASP A 216 -23.13 -12.21 14.97
C ASP A 216 -23.78 -10.93 15.55
N GLY A 217 -24.46 -10.16 14.71
CA GLY A 217 -25.18 -8.95 15.10
C GLY A 217 -24.29 -7.71 15.30
N PHE A 218 -22.98 -7.82 15.08
CA PHE A 218 -22.09 -6.67 15.17
C PHE A 218 -22.39 -5.68 14.04
N VAL A 219 -22.52 -4.41 14.39
CA VAL A 219 -22.74 -3.34 13.43
C VAL A 219 -21.38 -2.80 12.99
N ARG A 220 -21.02 -2.96 11.71
CA ARG A 220 -19.75 -2.47 11.17
C ARG A 220 -19.94 -1.26 10.27
N ALA A 221 -18.97 -0.36 10.27
CA ALA A 221 -18.88 0.72 9.30
C ALA A 221 -18.64 0.15 7.89
N GLN A 222 -19.38 0.62 6.89
CA GLN A 222 -19.18 0.19 5.51
C GLN A 222 -18.03 0.91 4.82
N PHE A 223 -17.68 2.12 5.28
CA PHE A 223 -16.71 2.98 4.60
C PHE A 223 -17.05 3.12 3.11
N SER A 224 -18.15 3.76 2.82
CA SER A 224 -18.83 3.79 1.51
C SER A 224 -17.94 4.11 0.31
N PHE A 225 -16.82 4.81 0.54
CA PHE A 225 -15.85 5.13 -0.49
C PHE A 225 -14.88 3.97 -0.80
N TRP A 226 -14.59 3.09 0.18
CA TRP A 226 -13.51 2.09 0.08
C TRP A 226 -13.98 0.66 0.33
N GLY A 227 -15.16 0.49 0.95
CA GLY A 227 -15.52 -0.75 1.60
C GLY A 227 -14.76 -0.96 2.90
N SER A 228 -15.43 -1.57 3.88
CA SER A 228 -14.92 -1.74 5.24
C SER A 228 -13.56 -2.45 5.29
N GLN A 229 -13.34 -3.41 4.42
CA GLN A 229 -12.10 -4.16 4.31
C GLN A 229 -10.92 -3.27 3.88
N THR A 230 -11.02 -2.63 2.72
CA THR A 230 -9.96 -1.77 2.17
C THR A 230 -9.61 -0.62 3.12
N ALA A 231 -10.62 0.03 3.69
CA ALA A 231 -10.44 1.15 4.62
C ALA A 231 -9.63 0.75 5.85
N THR A 232 -10.02 -0.35 6.50
CA THR A 232 -9.32 -0.85 7.70
C THR A 232 -7.89 -1.29 7.39
N PHE A 233 -7.62 -1.78 6.19
CA PHE A 233 -6.28 -2.14 5.76
C PHE A 233 -5.36 -0.95 5.58
N ILE A 234 -5.82 0.07 4.86
CA ILE A 234 -5.03 1.28 4.67
C ILE A 234 -4.73 1.92 6.03
N CYS A 235 -5.71 1.93 6.95
CA CYS A 235 -5.47 2.38 8.33
C CYS A 235 -4.40 1.52 9.03
N ALA A 236 -4.48 0.19 8.94
CA ALA A 236 -3.52 -0.71 9.57
C ALA A 236 -2.09 -0.56 9.00
N LEU A 237 -1.95 -0.28 7.70
CA LEU A 237 -0.66 0.04 7.08
C LEU A 237 -0.15 1.43 7.52
N ALA A 238 -1.03 2.41 7.70
CA ALA A 238 -0.64 3.76 8.04
C ALA A 238 -0.21 3.94 9.51
N VAL A 239 -0.83 3.21 10.46
CA VAL A 239 -0.55 3.33 11.91
C VAL A 239 0.94 3.19 12.25
N PRO A 240 1.72 2.23 11.75
CA PRO A 240 3.14 2.11 12.07
C PRO A 240 3.98 3.34 11.69
N LEU A 241 3.59 4.09 10.66
CA LEU A 241 4.30 5.29 10.21
C LEU A 241 4.28 6.42 11.25
N ALA A 242 3.32 6.39 12.18
CA ALA A 242 3.27 7.34 13.29
C ALA A 242 4.56 7.31 14.13
N THR A 243 5.24 6.17 14.23
CA THR A 243 6.47 6.02 15.00
C THR A 243 7.58 6.92 14.50
N VAL A 244 7.70 7.06 13.18
CA VAL A 244 8.70 7.92 12.55
C VAL A 244 8.23 9.37 12.45
N LEU A 245 6.94 9.60 12.18
CA LEU A 245 6.36 10.95 12.10
C LEU A 245 6.44 11.68 13.45
N ALA A 246 6.14 10.99 14.56
CA ALA A 246 6.27 11.55 15.91
C ALA A 246 7.72 11.98 16.24
N ARG A 247 8.73 11.40 15.56
CA ARG A 247 10.13 11.79 15.69
C ARG A 247 10.50 12.94 14.76
N TRP A 248 10.04 12.94 13.52
CA TRP A 248 10.31 14.00 12.57
C TRP A 248 9.65 15.32 12.94
N PHE A 249 8.46 15.27 13.55
CA PHE A 249 7.73 16.44 14.02
C PHE A 249 8.30 16.91 15.37
N ARG A 250 8.78 18.16 15.41
CA ARG A 250 9.41 18.74 16.60
C ARG A 250 8.42 19.41 17.53
N SER A 251 7.34 19.98 17.00
CA SER A 251 6.32 20.68 17.76
C SER A 251 5.48 19.71 18.58
N PHE A 252 5.15 20.09 19.80
CA PHE A 252 4.21 19.35 20.67
C PHE A 252 2.87 19.13 19.98
N TRP A 253 2.30 20.16 19.35
CA TRP A 253 1.03 20.09 18.67
C TRP A 253 1.02 19.12 17.47
N GLN A 254 2.12 19.09 16.71
CA GLN A 254 2.26 18.13 15.61
C GLN A 254 2.30 16.68 16.12
N ARG A 255 3.00 16.43 17.25
CA ARG A 255 3.03 15.09 17.86
C ARG A 255 1.66 14.70 18.42
N MET A 256 0.95 15.63 19.04
CA MET A 256 -0.42 15.38 19.50
C MET A 256 -1.35 15.09 18.33
N ALA A 257 -1.23 15.81 17.21
CA ALA A 257 -2.00 15.53 16.00
C ALA A 257 -1.74 14.12 15.46
N VAL A 258 -0.49 13.64 15.48
CA VAL A 258 -0.14 12.25 15.11
C VAL A 258 -0.82 11.26 16.06
N VAL A 259 -0.78 11.47 17.36
CA VAL A 259 -1.42 10.59 18.35
C VAL A 259 -2.93 10.53 18.13
N MET A 260 -3.56 11.68 17.93
CA MET A 260 -5.01 11.76 17.66
C MET A 260 -5.38 11.07 16.34
N ALA A 261 -4.55 11.23 15.30
CA ALA A 261 -4.75 10.55 14.03
C ALA A 261 -4.63 9.01 14.17
N VAL A 262 -3.66 8.52 14.97
CA VAL A 262 -3.56 7.09 15.28
C VAL A 262 -4.78 6.60 16.06
N ALA A 263 -5.23 7.34 17.07
CA ALA A 263 -6.45 6.98 17.81
C ALA A 263 -7.66 6.87 16.88
N LEU A 264 -7.80 7.81 15.93
CA LEU A 264 -8.87 7.79 14.94
C LEU A 264 -8.75 6.59 13.98
N GLN A 265 -7.53 6.27 13.50
CA GLN A 265 -7.29 5.09 12.66
C GLN A 265 -7.57 3.79 13.41
N MET A 266 -7.17 3.68 14.68
CA MET A 266 -7.46 2.52 15.52
C MET A 266 -8.98 2.36 15.77
N LEU A 267 -9.69 3.47 15.96
CA LEU A 267 -11.15 3.46 16.08
C LEU A 267 -11.80 2.99 14.77
N ALA A 268 -11.31 3.48 13.62
CA ALA A 268 -11.78 3.03 12.32
C ALA A 268 -11.55 1.52 12.10
N ILE A 269 -10.38 1.01 12.49
CA ILE A 269 -10.07 -0.43 12.47
C ILE A 269 -11.06 -1.20 13.33
N TYR A 270 -11.40 -0.68 14.53
CA TYR A 270 -12.33 -1.34 15.45
C TYR A 270 -13.74 -1.41 14.86
N ILE A 271 -14.30 -0.29 14.42
CA ILE A 271 -15.66 -0.23 13.85
C ILE A 271 -15.79 -0.95 12.51
N GLY A 272 -14.68 -1.16 11.79
CA GLY A 272 -14.63 -1.99 10.59
C GLY A 272 -14.85 -3.48 10.85
N GLY A 273 -14.64 -3.94 12.10
CA GLY A 273 -15.03 -5.25 12.59
C GLY A 273 -14.24 -6.45 12.03
N TYR A 274 -13.06 -6.24 11.45
CA TYR A 274 -12.20 -7.33 10.96
C TYR A 274 -11.29 -7.86 12.06
N ARG A 275 -11.62 -9.01 12.64
CA ARG A 275 -10.90 -9.66 13.74
C ARG A 275 -9.42 -9.95 13.40
N SER A 276 -9.15 -10.33 12.16
CA SER A 276 -7.77 -10.56 11.68
C SER A 276 -6.91 -9.29 11.77
N ILE A 277 -7.50 -8.13 11.52
CA ILE A 277 -6.80 -6.84 11.60
C ILE A 277 -6.63 -6.43 13.07
N TRP A 278 -7.60 -6.70 13.94
CA TRP A 278 -7.42 -6.48 15.38
C TRP A 278 -6.25 -7.28 15.93
N LEU A 279 -6.19 -8.58 15.58
CA LEU A 279 -5.05 -9.44 15.95
C LEU A 279 -3.75 -8.92 15.39
N LEU A 280 -3.75 -8.49 14.14
CA LEU A 280 -2.58 -7.92 13.47
C LEU A 280 -2.07 -6.67 14.20
N MET A 281 -2.96 -5.77 14.62
CA MET A 281 -2.58 -4.58 15.39
C MET A 281 -2.00 -4.94 16.76
N LEU A 282 -2.52 -5.99 17.40
CA LEU A 282 -1.92 -6.53 18.62
C LEU A 282 -0.48 -7.04 18.37
N ILE A 283 -0.27 -7.81 17.32
CA ILE A 283 1.06 -8.32 16.92
C ILE A 283 2.02 -7.16 16.68
N ILE A 284 1.62 -6.15 15.89
CA ILE A 284 2.43 -4.95 15.63
C ILE A 284 2.81 -4.25 16.93
N THR A 285 1.86 -4.10 17.85
CA THR A 285 2.10 -3.47 19.16
C THR A 285 3.11 -4.26 19.99
N LEU A 286 2.96 -5.58 20.06
CA LEU A 286 3.89 -6.47 20.77
C LEU A 286 5.29 -6.41 20.17
N VAL A 287 5.40 -6.45 18.83
CA VAL A 287 6.68 -6.32 18.14
C VAL A 287 7.34 -4.98 18.42
N ALA A 288 6.57 -3.88 18.41
CA ALA A 288 7.06 -2.55 18.76
C ALA A 288 7.63 -2.49 20.20
N LEU A 289 6.98 -3.15 21.15
CA LEU A 289 7.45 -3.26 22.53
C LEU A 289 8.75 -4.07 22.65
N ILE A 290 8.82 -5.23 21.98
CA ILE A 290 9.96 -6.16 22.04
C ILE A 290 11.21 -5.54 21.40
N PHE A 291 11.08 -4.88 20.26
CA PHE A 291 12.21 -4.32 19.49
C PHE A 291 12.75 -2.99 20.03
N GLY A 292 12.34 -2.59 21.22
CA GLY A 292 12.99 -1.48 21.94
C GLY A 292 12.37 -0.11 21.71
N MET A 293 11.27 -0.03 21.01
CA MET A 293 10.46 1.20 20.86
C MET A 293 9.49 1.40 22.03
N LYS A 294 9.99 1.20 23.26
CA LYS A 294 9.17 1.15 24.49
C LYS A 294 8.15 2.28 24.58
N LYS A 295 8.58 3.52 24.36
CA LYS A 295 7.67 4.69 24.47
C LYS A 295 6.55 4.64 23.44
N TYR A 296 6.87 4.36 22.17
CA TYR A 296 5.86 4.28 21.10
C TYR A 296 5.00 3.04 21.23
N GLY A 297 5.60 1.90 21.57
CA GLY A 297 4.87 0.66 21.83
C GLY A 297 3.90 0.81 23.00
N LEU A 298 4.28 1.50 24.09
CA LEU A 298 3.37 1.79 25.22
C LEU A 298 2.23 2.73 24.79
N VAL A 299 2.51 3.77 24.02
CA VAL A 299 1.45 4.66 23.51
C VAL A 299 0.51 3.88 22.59
N LEU A 300 1.03 3.04 21.70
CA LEU A 300 0.21 2.21 20.83
C LEU A 300 -0.61 1.20 21.63
N ALA A 301 -0.04 0.56 22.66
CA ALA A 301 -0.73 -0.36 23.55
C ALA A 301 -1.85 0.35 24.33
N ALA A 302 -1.58 1.55 24.86
CA ALA A 302 -2.57 2.36 25.56
C ALA A 302 -3.72 2.77 24.62
N LEU A 303 -3.42 3.15 23.37
CA LEU A 303 -4.44 3.47 22.37
C LEU A 303 -5.26 2.24 21.97
N CYS A 304 -4.63 1.07 21.78
CA CYS A 304 -5.33 -0.18 21.52
C CYS A 304 -6.32 -0.51 22.67
N LEU A 305 -5.84 -0.40 23.91
CA LEU A 305 -6.68 -0.65 25.10
C LEU A 305 -7.83 0.37 25.20
N LEU A 306 -7.52 1.65 25.03
CA LEU A 306 -8.55 2.71 25.08
C LEU A 306 -9.63 2.49 24.01
N VAL A 307 -9.23 2.21 22.76
CA VAL A 307 -10.17 1.96 21.66
C VAL A 307 -10.96 0.67 21.90
N ALA A 308 -10.31 -0.38 22.42
CA ALA A 308 -11.00 -1.63 22.75
C ALA A 308 -12.07 -1.43 23.83
N VAL A 309 -11.74 -0.69 24.91
CA VAL A 309 -12.68 -0.38 26.00
C VAL A 309 -13.82 0.51 25.51
N ALA A 310 -13.49 1.60 24.81
CA ALA A 310 -14.50 2.50 24.26
C ALA A 310 -15.37 1.78 23.21
N GLY A 311 -14.77 1.02 22.30
CA GLY A 311 -15.50 0.25 21.31
C GLY A 311 -16.42 -0.80 21.95
N TYR A 312 -15.94 -1.49 22.99
CA TYR A 312 -16.77 -2.44 23.73
C TYR A 312 -18.03 -1.79 24.34
N GLN A 313 -17.91 -0.55 24.82
CA GLN A 313 -19.00 0.19 25.42
C GLN A 313 -19.95 0.84 24.41
N TYR A 314 -19.41 1.42 23.35
CA TYR A 314 -20.16 2.30 22.45
C TYR A 314 -20.48 1.70 21.08
N VAL A 315 -19.84 0.59 20.70
CA VAL A 315 -20.15 -0.09 19.44
C VAL A 315 -21.12 -1.25 19.69
N PRO A 316 -22.31 -1.25 19.06
CA PRO A 316 -23.33 -2.28 19.31
C PRO A 316 -22.81 -3.70 19.04
N ASN A 317 -23.14 -4.62 19.91
CA ASN A 317 -22.82 -6.05 19.83
C ASN A 317 -21.31 -6.39 19.72
N SER A 318 -20.42 -5.49 20.18
CA SER A 318 -18.99 -5.74 20.26
C SER A 318 -18.65 -7.01 21.06
N HIS A 319 -19.39 -7.27 22.15
CA HIS A 319 -19.22 -8.49 22.95
C HIS A 319 -19.47 -9.75 22.10
N ALA A 320 -20.56 -9.80 21.34
CA ALA A 320 -20.88 -10.93 20.48
C ALA A 320 -19.76 -11.15 19.42
N ARG A 321 -19.22 -10.06 18.86
CA ARG A 321 -18.11 -10.12 17.88
C ARG A 321 -16.83 -10.70 18.48
N ILE A 322 -16.48 -10.32 19.71
CA ILE A 322 -15.31 -10.83 20.42
C ILE A 322 -15.53 -12.31 20.77
N MET A 323 -16.69 -12.66 21.32
CA MET A 323 -17.01 -14.04 21.70
C MET A 323 -17.06 -14.98 20.51
N SER A 324 -17.62 -14.55 19.36
CA SER A 324 -17.61 -15.36 18.15
C SER A 324 -16.19 -15.59 17.62
N GLY A 325 -15.29 -14.60 17.80
CA GLY A 325 -13.86 -14.76 17.50
C GLY A 325 -13.20 -15.80 18.41
N MET A 326 -13.44 -15.74 19.71
CA MET A 326 -12.91 -16.72 20.66
C MET A 326 -13.44 -18.14 20.39
N ALA A 327 -14.73 -18.26 20.08
CA ALA A 327 -15.35 -19.53 19.71
C ALA A 327 -14.73 -20.12 18.43
N ALA A 328 -14.40 -19.29 17.45
CA ALA A 328 -13.71 -19.72 16.23
C ALA A 328 -12.32 -20.30 16.53
N PHE A 329 -11.55 -19.71 17.46
CA PHE A 329 -10.27 -20.28 17.93
C PHE A 329 -10.44 -21.62 18.65
N GLN A 330 -11.56 -21.84 19.30
CA GLN A 330 -11.90 -23.11 19.99
C GLN A 330 -12.51 -24.15 19.03
N GLY A 331 -12.62 -23.83 17.73
CA GLY A 331 -13.16 -24.76 16.74
C GLY A 331 -14.69 -24.91 16.78
N ALA A 332 -15.39 -23.97 17.43
CA ALA A 332 -16.86 -24.00 17.49
C ALA A 332 -17.47 -23.73 16.10
N PRO A 333 -18.49 -24.50 15.66
CA PRO A 333 -19.07 -24.41 14.31
C PRO A 333 -19.96 -23.18 14.08
N THR A 334 -20.02 -22.25 15.03
CA THR A 334 -20.94 -21.10 15.00
C THR A 334 -20.49 -19.93 14.15
N ASP A 335 -19.21 -19.89 13.72
CA ASP A 335 -18.70 -18.81 12.86
C ASP A 335 -18.74 -19.19 11.39
N HIS A 336 -19.83 -18.90 10.71
CA HIS A 336 -19.99 -19.14 9.27
C HIS A 336 -18.86 -18.53 8.41
N SER A 337 -18.33 -17.35 8.79
CA SER A 337 -17.24 -16.72 8.07
C SER A 337 -15.91 -17.47 8.21
N ALA A 338 -15.65 -18.08 9.37
CA ALA A 338 -14.46 -18.90 9.57
C ALA A 338 -14.58 -20.24 8.85
N LEU A 339 -15.77 -20.83 8.84
CA LEU A 339 -16.07 -22.07 8.11
C LEU A 339 -15.92 -21.87 6.60
N ASP A 340 -16.54 -20.83 6.02
CA ASP A 340 -16.42 -20.51 4.58
C ASP A 340 -14.93 -20.31 4.17
N ARG A 341 -14.14 -19.60 4.98
CA ARG A 341 -12.70 -19.44 4.70
C ARG A 341 -11.94 -20.76 4.77
N LYS A 342 -12.27 -21.62 5.73
CA LYS A 342 -11.65 -22.94 5.86
C LYS A 342 -11.99 -23.80 4.64
N GLU A 343 -13.27 -23.85 4.23
CA GLU A 343 -13.72 -24.62 3.08
C GLU A 343 -13.03 -24.14 1.80
N ARG A 344 -12.99 -22.84 1.56
CA ARG A 344 -12.27 -22.26 0.39
C ARG A 344 -10.77 -22.53 0.42
N ALA A 345 -10.15 -22.52 1.60
CA ALA A 345 -8.74 -22.84 1.71
C ALA A 345 -8.47 -24.31 1.42
N LEU A 346 -9.34 -25.23 1.87
CA LEU A 346 -9.22 -26.66 1.58
C LEU A 346 -9.46 -26.92 0.08
N ASP A 347 -10.50 -26.34 -0.51
CA ASP A 347 -10.74 -26.41 -1.96
C ASP A 347 -9.53 -25.92 -2.76
N ALA A 348 -8.95 -24.78 -2.36
CA ALA A 348 -7.76 -24.26 -3.02
C ALA A 348 -6.55 -25.23 -2.90
N ILE A 349 -6.37 -25.88 -1.75
CA ILE A 349 -5.31 -26.87 -1.56
C ILE A 349 -5.53 -28.08 -2.48
N ASP A 350 -6.76 -28.60 -2.55
CA ASP A 350 -7.10 -29.75 -3.40
C ASP A 350 -6.86 -29.41 -4.89
N ARG A 351 -7.18 -28.19 -5.31
CA ARG A 351 -6.93 -27.69 -6.66
C ARG A 351 -5.44 -27.55 -6.96
N VAL A 352 -4.63 -27.05 -6.01
CA VAL A 352 -3.17 -26.98 -6.16
C VAL A 352 -2.55 -28.38 -6.30
N ILE A 353 -3.08 -29.37 -5.58
CA ILE A 353 -2.63 -30.76 -5.69
C ILE A 353 -2.99 -31.34 -7.06
N ALA A 354 -4.20 -31.05 -7.57
CA ALA A 354 -4.65 -31.48 -8.88
C ALA A 354 -3.91 -30.77 -10.03
N SER A 355 -3.57 -29.50 -9.86
CA SER A 355 -2.94 -28.65 -10.87
C SER A 355 -1.72 -27.89 -10.30
N PRO A 356 -0.58 -28.57 -10.03
CA PRO A 356 0.57 -27.97 -9.35
C PRO A 356 1.28 -26.85 -10.16
N LEU A 357 1.06 -26.80 -11.49
CA LEU A 357 1.57 -25.73 -12.35
C LEU A 357 0.64 -24.50 -12.43
N GLY A 358 -0.50 -24.56 -11.75
CA GLY A 358 -1.53 -23.53 -11.74
C GLY A 358 -2.60 -23.75 -12.82
N GLU A 359 -3.73 -23.12 -12.63
CA GLU A 359 -4.90 -23.21 -13.52
C GLU A 359 -5.03 -21.96 -14.41
N GLY A 360 -4.15 -20.97 -14.23
CA GLY A 360 -4.15 -19.70 -14.95
C GLY A 360 -4.85 -18.55 -14.21
N TRP A 361 -4.68 -17.33 -14.75
CA TRP A 361 -5.27 -16.12 -14.18
C TRP A 361 -6.78 -16.27 -13.99
N SER A 362 -7.27 -15.80 -12.85
CA SER A 362 -8.71 -15.75 -12.54
C SER A 362 -9.41 -17.08 -12.24
N SER A 363 -8.67 -18.19 -12.21
CA SER A 363 -9.26 -19.50 -11.88
C SER A 363 -9.55 -19.66 -10.39
N ALA A 364 -8.70 -19.11 -9.50
CA ALA A 364 -8.83 -19.32 -8.06
C ALA A 364 -10.14 -18.78 -7.45
N GLY A 365 -10.74 -17.76 -8.05
CA GLY A 365 -11.84 -17.05 -7.41
C GLY A 365 -11.35 -16.26 -6.17
N TRP A 366 -12.14 -16.23 -5.10
CA TRP A 366 -11.78 -15.53 -3.88
C TRP A 366 -11.39 -16.53 -2.77
N VAL A 367 -10.09 -16.73 -2.56
CA VAL A 367 -9.57 -17.72 -1.60
C VAL A 367 -9.26 -17.12 -0.22
N HIS A 368 -9.34 -15.81 -0.01
CA HIS A 368 -8.97 -15.12 1.23
C HIS A 368 -7.50 -15.28 1.68
N SER A 369 -6.62 -15.73 0.80
CA SER A 369 -5.17 -15.82 1.03
C SER A 369 -4.46 -15.67 -0.30
N ASP A 370 -3.64 -14.63 -0.44
CA ASP A 370 -2.89 -14.40 -1.68
C ASP A 370 -1.89 -15.53 -1.97
N PHE A 371 -1.31 -16.14 -0.94
CA PHE A 371 -0.39 -17.27 -1.12
C PHE A 371 -1.10 -18.46 -1.77
N LEU A 372 -2.31 -18.80 -1.31
CA LEU A 372 -3.10 -19.90 -1.91
C LEU A 372 -3.65 -19.48 -3.27
N GLN A 373 -4.06 -18.24 -3.43
CA GLN A 373 -4.57 -17.73 -4.70
C GLN A 373 -3.49 -17.75 -5.78
N ILE A 374 -2.26 -17.32 -5.46
CA ILE A 374 -1.09 -17.45 -6.34
C ILE A 374 -0.81 -18.92 -6.65
N ALA A 375 -0.92 -19.82 -5.67
CA ALA A 375 -0.69 -21.24 -5.88
C ALA A 375 -1.71 -21.85 -6.85
N VAL A 376 -2.98 -21.47 -6.77
CA VAL A 376 -4.02 -21.94 -7.70
C VAL A 376 -3.84 -21.31 -9.08
N ASN A 377 -3.59 -20.00 -9.16
CA ASN A 377 -3.49 -19.29 -10.43
C ASN A 377 -2.18 -19.58 -11.17
N LEU A 378 -1.05 -19.51 -10.46
CA LEU A 378 0.31 -19.51 -11.04
C LEU A 378 1.12 -20.78 -10.73
N GLY A 379 0.59 -21.64 -9.89
CA GLY A 379 1.24 -22.87 -9.44
C GLY A 379 2.03 -22.74 -8.15
N ILE A 380 2.33 -23.88 -7.56
CA ILE A 380 3.00 -23.98 -6.24
C ILE A 380 4.41 -23.36 -6.25
N ILE A 381 5.14 -23.49 -7.35
CA ILE A 381 6.50 -22.93 -7.47
C ILE A 381 6.44 -21.40 -7.41
N ALA A 382 5.49 -20.77 -8.11
CA ALA A 382 5.30 -19.33 -8.06
C ALA A 382 4.94 -18.87 -6.64
N ALA A 383 4.04 -19.57 -5.95
CA ALA A 383 3.67 -19.26 -4.58
C ALA A 383 4.86 -19.37 -3.62
N LEU A 384 5.72 -20.37 -3.78
CA LEU A 384 6.95 -20.51 -2.99
C LEU A 384 7.95 -19.39 -3.26
N ILE A 385 8.15 -18.98 -4.52
CA ILE A 385 9.01 -17.84 -4.87
C ILE A 385 8.47 -16.55 -4.24
N PHE A 386 7.16 -16.32 -4.29
CA PHE A 386 6.52 -15.16 -3.70
C PHE A 386 6.67 -15.15 -2.17
N ALA A 387 6.36 -16.28 -1.52
CA ALA A 387 6.50 -16.42 -0.07
C ALA A 387 7.95 -16.23 0.38
N PHE A 388 8.91 -16.80 -0.37
CA PHE A 388 10.34 -16.62 -0.07
C PHE A 388 10.78 -15.16 -0.28
N GLY A 389 10.29 -14.48 -1.34
CA GLY A 389 10.52 -13.07 -1.56
C GLY A 389 10.03 -12.21 -0.40
N TYR A 390 8.82 -12.48 0.09
CA TYR A 390 8.25 -11.83 1.27
C TYR A 390 9.11 -12.07 2.52
N LEU A 391 9.40 -13.33 2.83
CA LEU A 391 10.17 -13.71 4.02
C LEU A 391 11.60 -13.16 3.99
N HIS A 392 12.26 -13.16 2.82
CA HIS A 392 13.58 -12.58 2.66
C HIS A 392 13.58 -11.06 2.92
N THR A 393 12.58 -10.36 2.39
CA THR A 393 12.42 -8.92 2.62
C THR A 393 12.13 -8.63 4.10
N LEU A 394 11.23 -9.39 4.73
CA LEU A 394 10.91 -9.28 6.15
C LEU A 394 12.14 -9.54 7.03
N TYR A 395 12.90 -10.58 6.76
CA TYR A 395 14.15 -10.90 7.46
C TYR A 395 15.17 -9.76 7.33
N SER A 396 15.32 -9.22 6.14
CA SER A 396 16.24 -8.11 5.86
C SER A 396 15.87 -6.86 6.65
N LEU A 397 14.58 -6.55 6.77
CA LEU A 397 14.06 -5.47 7.60
C LEU A 397 14.26 -5.74 9.09
N ALA A 398 13.92 -6.94 9.56
CA ALA A 398 14.08 -7.35 10.95
C ALA A 398 15.54 -7.21 11.40
N ARG A 399 16.49 -7.70 10.58
CA ARG A 399 17.93 -7.58 10.84
C ARG A 399 18.36 -6.13 11.03
N ARG A 400 17.86 -5.21 10.20
CA ARG A 400 18.14 -3.78 10.31
C ARG A 400 17.42 -3.12 11.48
N ALA A 401 16.19 -3.52 11.79
CA ALA A 401 15.43 -3.01 12.93
C ALA A 401 16.11 -3.30 14.27
N LEU A 402 16.94 -4.35 14.36
CA LEU A 402 17.76 -4.63 15.55
C LEU A 402 18.78 -3.53 15.86
N LEU A 403 19.18 -2.72 14.88
CA LEU A 403 20.07 -1.57 15.07
C LEU A 403 19.45 -0.51 15.99
N LEU A 404 18.12 -0.45 16.10
CA LEU A 404 17.42 0.47 17.00
C LEU A 404 17.71 0.23 18.49
N ARG A 405 18.22 -0.92 18.85
CA ARG A 405 18.68 -1.20 20.23
C ARG A 405 19.94 -0.39 20.59
N SER A 406 20.61 0.15 19.59
CA SER A 406 21.76 1.04 19.77
C SER A 406 21.28 2.43 20.22
N HIS A 407 21.92 3.04 21.21
CA HIS A 407 21.65 4.43 21.64
C HIS A 407 21.92 5.49 20.55
N GLN A 408 22.42 5.09 19.39
CA GLN A 408 22.81 5.93 18.27
C GLN A 408 21.87 5.78 17.05
N ALA A 409 20.67 5.25 17.24
CA ALA A 409 19.70 5.10 16.15
C ALA A 409 19.33 6.44 15.50
N THR A 410 19.47 6.52 14.19
CA THR A 410 19.17 7.70 13.37
C THR A 410 17.69 7.75 13.00
N ASP A 411 17.22 8.88 12.46
CA ASP A 411 15.87 9.02 11.91
C ASP A 411 15.60 8.03 10.77
N TYR A 412 16.66 7.64 10.05
CA TYR A 412 16.60 6.64 9.00
C TYR A 412 16.34 5.22 9.55
N ASP A 413 16.94 4.90 10.69
CA ASP A 413 16.71 3.61 11.36
C ASP A 413 15.27 3.51 11.88
N TYR A 414 14.72 4.62 12.38
CA TYR A 414 13.31 4.70 12.79
C TYR A 414 12.36 4.54 11.62
N LEU A 415 12.69 5.08 10.43
CA LEU A 415 11.92 4.83 9.21
C LEU A 415 11.94 3.34 8.86
N GLY A 416 13.11 2.70 8.91
CA GLY A 416 13.23 1.27 8.65
C GLY A 416 12.41 0.42 9.62
N PHE A 417 12.35 0.82 10.88
CA PHE A 417 11.50 0.15 11.86
C PHE A 417 10.00 0.35 11.58
N ALA A 418 9.58 1.56 11.24
CA ALA A 418 8.20 1.82 10.84
C ALA A 418 7.79 0.96 9.64
N LEU A 419 8.66 0.90 8.62
CA LEU A 419 8.47 0.04 7.44
C LEU A 419 8.47 -1.45 7.79
N PHE A 420 9.26 -1.87 8.80
CA PHE A 420 9.23 -3.25 9.28
C PHE A 420 7.88 -3.62 9.90
N LEU A 421 7.33 -2.76 10.75
CA LEU A 421 6.00 -2.96 11.32
C LEU A 421 4.90 -2.95 10.26
N GLU A 422 4.99 -2.01 9.31
CA GLU A 422 4.09 -1.91 8.17
C GLU A 422 4.17 -3.17 7.28
N PHE A 423 5.37 -3.71 7.08
CA PHE A 423 5.57 -4.93 6.30
C PHE A 423 5.06 -6.19 7.00
N ILE A 424 5.06 -6.23 8.33
CA ILE A 424 4.33 -7.26 9.10
C ILE A 424 2.83 -7.16 8.80
N ALA A 425 2.28 -5.92 8.73
CA ALA A 425 0.89 -5.74 8.34
C ALA A 425 0.62 -6.27 6.94
N VAL A 426 1.49 -5.99 5.96
CA VAL A 426 1.39 -6.56 4.60
C VAL A 426 1.28 -8.09 4.66
N GLY A 427 2.15 -8.78 5.42
CA GLY A 427 2.10 -10.23 5.53
C GLY A 427 0.80 -10.76 6.13
N GLY A 428 0.28 -10.09 7.16
CA GLY A 428 -1.02 -10.43 7.74
C GLY A 428 -2.17 -10.27 6.73
N LEU A 429 -2.09 -9.25 5.87
CA LEU A 429 -3.05 -9.00 4.80
C LEU A 429 -2.98 -10.09 3.72
N LEU A 430 -1.79 -10.38 3.21
CA LEU A 430 -1.55 -11.43 2.21
C LEU A 430 -1.99 -12.82 2.70
N ALA A 431 -1.89 -13.07 4.00
CA ALA A 431 -2.27 -14.35 4.59
C ALA A 431 -3.80 -14.50 4.83
N THR A 432 -4.53 -13.40 4.99
CA THR A 432 -5.93 -13.43 5.47
C THR A 432 -6.95 -12.82 4.52
N GLN A 433 -6.50 -12.25 3.39
CA GLN A 433 -7.36 -11.50 2.46
C GLN A 433 -6.89 -11.79 1.03
N GLY A 434 -7.76 -11.67 0.07
CA GLY A 434 -7.40 -11.72 -1.34
C GLY A 434 -7.05 -10.31 -1.84
N VAL A 435 -5.84 -9.84 -1.56
CA VAL A 435 -5.38 -8.48 -1.92
C VAL A 435 -5.32 -8.30 -3.44
N GLU A 436 -4.87 -9.33 -4.14
CA GLU A 436 -4.67 -9.32 -5.58
C GLU A 436 -5.97 -9.22 -6.41
N VAL A 437 -7.11 -9.56 -5.82
CA VAL A 437 -8.41 -9.49 -6.53
C VAL A 437 -8.89 -8.05 -6.69
N LEU A 438 -8.50 -7.15 -5.78
CA LEU A 438 -8.98 -5.77 -5.75
C LEU A 438 -7.82 -4.78 -5.87
N PRO A 439 -7.77 -3.95 -6.93
CA PRO A 439 -6.69 -2.97 -7.10
C PRO A 439 -6.58 -1.98 -5.93
N GLN A 440 -7.69 -1.69 -5.25
CA GLN A 440 -7.72 -0.81 -4.09
C GLN A 440 -6.97 -1.39 -2.88
N LEU A 441 -6.84 -2.72 -2.80
CA LEU A 441 -6.03 -3.41 -1.79
C LEU A 441 -4.60 -3.63 -2.30
N ALA A 442 -4.44 -4.00 -3.56
CA ALA A 442 -3.15 -4.28 -4.16
C ALA A 442 -2.23 -3.04 -4.16
N LEU A 443 -2.74 -1.87 -4.55
CA LEU A 443 -1.93 -0.64 -4.64
C LEU A 443 -1.28 -0.21 -3.32
N PRO A 444 -1.96 -0.12 -2.17
CA PRO A 444 -1.33 0.17 -0.89
C PRO A 444 -0.29 -0.87 -0.48
N VAL A 445 -0.53 -2.14 -0.73
CA VAL A 445 0.41 -3.24 -0.43
C VAL A 445 1.67 -3.11 -1.28
N TRP A 446 1.52 -2.93 -2.59
CA TRP A 446 2.67 -2.75 -3.50
C TRP A 446 3.42 -1.46 -3.23
N PHE A 447 2.72 -0.40 -2.84
CA PHE A 447 3.36 0.84 -2.40
C PHE A 447 4.24 0.63 -1.18
N THR A 448 3.70 -0.01 -0.13
CA THR A 448 4.46 -0.35 1.07
C THR A 448 5.66 -1.24 0.73
N TRP A 449 5.47 -2.30 -0.05
CA TRP A 449 6.57 -3.18 -0.46
C TRP A 449 7.63 -2.42 -1.27
N THR A 450 7.20 -1.52 -2.15
CA THR A 450 8.10 -0.65 -2.92
C THR A 450 8.93 0.26 -2.00
N LEU A 451 8.32 0.89 -0.98
CA LEU A 451 9.04 1.69 -0.01
C LEU A 451 10.10 0.86 0.72
N VAL A 452 9.74 -0.34 1.13
CA VAL A 452 10.65 -1.28 1.80
C VAL A 452 11.84 -1.64 0.91
N GLU A 453 11.62 -2.05 -0.33
CA GLU A 453 12.67 -2.40 -1.28
C GLU A 453 13.60 -1.21 -1.55
N MET A 454 13.04 -0.01 -1.71
CA MET A 454 13.84 1.19 -1.91
C MET A 454 14.67 1.55 -0.67
N TRP A 455 14.11 1.39 0.53
CA TRP A 455 14.84 1.63 1.78
C TRP A 455 15.98 0.63 1.97
N LEU A 456 15.75 -0.66 1.67
CA LEU A 456 16.77 -1.71 1.77
C LEU A 456 17.94 -1.49 0.81
N LYS A 457 17.69 -0.91 -0.37
CA LYS A 457 18.71 -0.62 -1.39
C LYS A 457 19.54 0.64 -1.11
N GLN A 458 19.04 1.55 -0.28
CA GLN A 458 19.76 2.77 0.04
C GLN A 458 20.79 2.49 1.12
N THR A 459 22.06 2.74 0.82
CA THR A 459 23.13 2.70 1.83
C THR A 459 22.98 3.88 2.78
N PRO A 460 23.06 3.68 4.09
CA PRO A 460 22.89 4.73 5.11
C PRO A 460 23.70 6.00 4.84
N GLY A 461 24.91 5.88 4.32
CA GLY A 461 25.80 7.02 4.08
C GLY A 461 25.33 8.06 3.05
N ARG A 462 24.45 7.70 2.10
CA ARG A 462 23.95 8.67 1.10
C ARG A 462 22.87 9.62 1.62
N LEU A 463 22.10 9.22 2.63
CA LEU A 463 21.05 10.05 3.22
C LEU A 463 21.56 10.91 4.36
N ILE A 464 22.53 10.43 5.13
CA ILE A 464 23.10 11.11 6.30
C ILE A 464 23.93 12.33 5.90
N SER A 465 24.68 12.26 4.79
CA SER A 465 25.60 13.32 4.37
C SER A 465 24.97 14.68 4.07
N LYS A 466 23.63 14.76 3.98
CA LYS A 466 22.90 16.01 3.70
C LYS A 466 22.24 16.67 4.92
N TYR A 467 22.08 15.94 6.02
CA TYR A 467 21.35 16.44 7.20
C TYR A 467 22.19 16.64 8.46
N GLU A 468 23.39 16.03 8.51
CA GLU A 468 24.31 16.23 9.62
C GLU A 468 25.68 16.68 9.10
N PRO A 469 26.05 17.95 9.29
CA PRO A 469 27.41 18.41 8.95
C PRO A 469 28.51 17.94 9.93
N ILE A 470 28.16 17.16 10.96
CA ILE A 470 29.11 16.80 12.02
C ILE A 470 29.07 15.28 12.28
N ASN A 471 30.13 14.57 11.89
CA ASN A 471 30.48 13.18 12.20
C ASN A 471 30.04 12.04 11.26
N SER A 472 29.87 12.28 9.97
CA SER A 472 29.62 11.20 8.99
C SER A 472 30.79 10.20 8.86
N ALA A 473 32.02 10.63 9.08
CA ALA A 473 33.22 9.77 9.06
C ALA A 473 33.20 8.72 10.19
N ALA A 474 32.83 9.11 11.39
CA ALA A 474 32.77 8.21 12.55
C ALA A 474 31.67 7.13 12.42
N TYR A 475 30.60 7.39 11.66
CA TYR A 475 29.54 6.41 11.40
C TYR A 475 29.94 5.40 10.34
N ALA A 476 30.60 5.86 9.28
CA ALA A 476 31.14 4.99 8.21
C ALA A 476 32.24 4.07 8.75
N GLU A 477 33.14 4.59 9.58
CA GLU A 477 34.17 3.76 10.24
C GLU A 477 33.59 2.70 11.18
N ARG A 478 32.46 2.98 11.86
CA ARG A 478 31.83 2.01 12.77
C ARG A 478 31.03 0.93 12.02
N LEU A 479 30.46 1.23 10.85
CA LEU A 479 29.86 0.21 9.98
C LEU A 479 30.91 -0.74 9.38
N ILE A 480 32.11 -0.24 9.14
CA ILE A 480 33.26 -1.02 8.65
C ILE A 480 33.93 -1.78 9.82
N ALA A 481 33.96 -1.17 11.02
CA ALA A 481 34.57 -1.75 12.23
C ALA A 481 33.63 -2.68 13.02
N ALA A 482 32.36 -2.82 12.67
CA ALA A 482 31.49 -3.82 13.27
C ALA A 482 32.03 -5.21 12.87
N PRO A 483 32.63 -5.99 13.79
CA PRO A 483 33.21 -7.28 13.44
C PRO A 483 32.11 -8.16 12.88
N ILE A 484 32.26 -8.57 11.62
CA ILE A 484 31.52 -9.69 11.06
C ILE A 484 31.78 -10.84 12.03
N PRO A 485 30.75 -11.42 12.68
CA PRO A 485 30.96 -12.54 13.58
C PRO A 485 31.75 -13.59 12.81
N SER A 486 32.96 -13.90 13.27
CA SER A 486 33.94 -14.79 12.63
C SER A 486 33.45 -16.19 12.30
N ARG A 487 32.22 -16.52 12.66
CA ARG A 487 31.56 -17.80 12.35
C ARG A 487 30.95 -17.91 10.95
N LEU A 488 30.95 -16.84 10.14
CA LEU A 488 30.44 -16.89 8.75
C LEU A 488 31.56 -16.78 7.69
N ALA A 489 32.78 -16.51 8.07
CA ALA A 489 33.92 -16.41 7.13
C ALA A 489 34.54 -17.75 6.72
N SER A 490 34.07 -18.88 7.27
CA SER A 490 34.65 -20.22 6.98
C SER A 490 33.78 -21.06 6.03
N ARG A 491 32.82 -20.47 5.34
CA ARG A 491 31.91 -21.23 4.42
C ARG A 491 31.65 -20.52 3.10
N TYR A 492 32.65 -19.82 2.58
CA TYR A 492 32.68 -19.47 1.15
C TYR A 492 34.13 -19.56 0.65
#